data_ade8bd458e24fda8f5681c2b9cf0ddc3
#
_entry.id   ade8bd458e24fda8f5681c2b9cf0ddc3
#
_cell.length_a   1.000
_cell.length_b   1.000
_cell.length_c   1.000
_cell.angle_alpha   90.00
_cell.angle_beta   90.00
_cell.angle_gamma   90.00
#
_symmetry.space_group_name_H-M   'P 1'
#
loop_
_entity.id
_entity.type
_entity.pdbx_description
1 polymer ?
#
loop_
_entity_poly.entity_id
_entity_poly.type
_entity_poly.pdbx_seq_one_letter_code
_entity_poly.pdbx_strand_id
1 'polypeptide(L)'
;MQSDLRAVLQYVPFFRGKIFVLVIDAARMPELALAESLLDLTALQQIGVKLVLVSVGTGKAQIEQLLIDGELKWQSTEFEKDQVESILNRGQLALIQESELENLGNELVEFASSLGAFKLIVFLSEQVSGGNAISSEDARKWQGEGQAILHRAAEVCILGVPRVHLLNENHQGVLMDELFSNEGVGVMVYADDYLSIRPIAPDDISELLAMVGRSMRDSHLVPRSYEEIESSLDDFLVMTIDGNVVGCVALHCSVDPKCAEIACLYVKQSHGGQGYGQLLVKAAEQRALELGIPWV
;
A
#
# COMPACT_ATOMS: atom_id res chain seq x y z
N MET A 1 -3.47 20.34 4.46
CA MET A 1 -3.21 19.39 5.57
C MET A 1 -1.72 19.37 5.85
N GLN A 2 -1.27 19.53 7.09
CA GLN A 2 0.14 19.33 7.40
C GLN A 2 0.35 17.80 7.43
N SER A 3 0.87 17.25 6.32
CA SER A 3 1.42 15.89 6.36
C SER A 3 2.49 15.88 7.45
N ASP A 4 2.33 15.04 8.46
CA ASP A 4 3.35 14.93 9.50
C ASP A 4 4.64 14.45 8.81
N LEU A 5 5.66 15.31 8.76
CA LEU A 5 6.95 15.00 8.13
C LEU A 5 7.51 13.65 8.60
N ARG A 6 7.18 13.25 9.82
CA ARG A 6 7.56 11.94 10.37
C ARG A 6 6.83 10.79 9.67
N ALA A 7 5.56 10.99 9.28
CA ALA A 7 4.83 9.99 8.51
C ALA A 7 5.49 9.80 7.15
N VAL A 8 5.84 10.87 6.44
CA VAL A 8 6.56 10.78 5.16
C VAL A 8 7.88 10.04 5.31
N LEU A 9 8.70 10.41 6.30
CA LEU A 9 10.03 9.84 6.50
C LEU A 9 10.02 8.34 6.82
N GLN A 10 8.95 7.81 7.42
CA GLN A 10 8.84 6.37 7.68
C GLN A 10 8.64 5.54 6.41
N TYR A 11 8.04 6.09 5.34
CA TYR A 11 7.84 5.39 4.07
C TYR A 11 9.08 5.36 3.16
N VAL A 12 10.01 6.31 3.33
CA VAL A 12 11.21 6.42 2.50
C VAL A 12 12.02 5.11 2.43
N PRO A 13 12.31 4.40 3.55
CA PRO A 13 13.04 3.14 3.49
C PRO A 13 12.31 2.04 2.70
N PHE A 14 10.98 2.02 2.73
CA PHE A 14 10.17 1.02 2.04
C PHE A 14 10.06 1.27 0.54
N PHE A 15 10.13 2.53 0.12
CA PHE A 15 9.99 2.90 -1.29
C PHE A 15 11.31 2.93 -2.04
N ARG A 16 12.42 3.13 -1.34
CA ARG A 16 13.75 3.22 -1.96
C ARG A 16 14.07 1.96 -2.76
N GLY A 17 14.44 2.15 -4.03
CA GLY A 17 14.78 1.08 -4.98
C GLY A 17 13.59 0.31 -5.53
N LYS A 18 12.38 0.58 -5.07
CA LYS A 18 11.15 -0.03 -5.62
C LYS A 18 10.76 0.61 -6.95
N ILE A 19 10.17 -0.19 -7.84
CA ILE A 19 9.68 0.28 -9.12
C ILE A 19 8.21 0.68 -8.99
N PHE A 20 7.88 1.92 -9.33
CA PHE A 20 6.52 2.42 -9.45
C PHE A 20 6.23 2.70 -10.92
N VAL A 21 5.14 2.15 -11.42
CA VAL A 21 4.63 2.40 -12.77
C VAL A 21 3.42 3.32 -12.65
N LEU A 22 3.46 4.46 -13.29
CA LEU A 22 2.37 5.44 -13.29
C LEU A 22 1.79 5.57 -14.69
N VAL A 23 0.46 5.63 -14.78
CA VAL A 23 -0.27 5.79 -16.05
C VAL A 23 -1.05 7.09 -16.00
N ILE A 24 -0.73 8.01 -16.90
CA ILE A 24 -1.32 9.36 -16.96
C ILE A 24 -1.80 9.66 -18.38
N ASP A 25 -3.05 10.12 -18.51
CA ASP A 25 -3.54 10.77 -19.73
C ASP A 25 -3.45 12.29 -19.56
N ALA A 26 -2.36 12.87 -20.10
CA ALA A 26 -2.10 14.31 -19.94
C ALA A 26 -3.13 15.19 -20.67
N ALA A 27 -3.81 14.68 -21.68
CA ALA A 27 -4.82 15.44 -22.40
C ALA A 27 -6.15 15.56 -21.63
N ARG A 28 -6.37 14.65 -20.68
CA ARG A 28 -7.61 14.61 -19.87
C ARG A 28 -7.41 15.23 -18.50
N MET A 29 -6.21 15.10 -17.93
CA MET A 29 -5.90 15.59 -16.60
C MET A 29 -5.88 17.12 -16.56
N PRO A 30 -6.48 17.79 -15.55
CA PRO A 30 -6.35 19.22 -15.38
C PRO A 30 -4.88 19.67 -15.28
N GLU A 31 -4.53 20.76 -15.94
CA GLU A 31 -3.15 21.22 -16.07
C GLU A 31 -2.42 21.37 -14.71
N LEU A 32 -3.11 21.91 -13.70
CA LEU A 32 -2.55 22.08 -12.37
C LEU A 32 -2.32 20.73 -11.68
N ALA A 33 -3.28 19.80 -11.77
CA ALA A 33 -3.15 18.46 -11.18
C ALA A 33 -2.03 17.66 -11.87
N LEU A 34 -1.88 17.79 -13.20
CA LEU A 34 -0.79 17.18 -13.94
C LEU A 34 0.56 17.75 -13.50
N ALA A 35 0.69 19.08 -13.41
CA ALA A 35 1.93 19.73 -12.98
C ALA A 35 2.33 19.31 -11.56
N GLU A 36 1.38 19.28 -10.62
CA GLU A 36 1.64 18.81 -9.24
C GLU A 36 2.07 17.33 -9.22
N SER A 37 1.38 16.46 -9.96
CA SER A 37 1.75 15.03 -10.03
C SER A 37 3.16 14.83 -10.56
N LEU A 38 3.60 15.60 -11.56
CA LEU A 38 4.97 15.51 -12.10
C LEU A 38 6.01 16.10 -11.13
N LEU A 39 5.67 17.12 -10.34
CA LEU A 39 6.53 17.58 -9.25
C LEU A 39 6.67 16.52 -8.16
N ASP A 40 5.61 15.78 -7.85
CA ASP A 40 5.64 14.67 -6.91
C ASP A 40 6.59 13.55 -7.38
N LEU A 41 6.67 13.30 -8.71
CA LEU A 41 7.64 12.35 -9.27
C LEU A 41 9.09 12.80 -9.00
N THR A 42 9.37 14.10 -9.00
CA THR A 42 10.69 14.62 -8.64
C THR A 42 11.05 14.26 -7.20
N ALA A 43 10.13 14.44 -6.28
CA ALA A 43 10.33 14.06 -4.87
C ALA A 43 10.52 12.54 -4.70
N LEU A 44 9.72 11.73 -5.40
CA LEU A 44 9.86 10.28 -5.39
C LEU A 44 11.22 9.80 -5.95
N GLN A 45 11.68 10.41 -7.07
CA GLN A 45 12.99 10.11 -7.63
C GLN A 45 14.12 10.47 -6.66
N GLN A 46 14.02 11.60 -5.95
CA GLN A 46 15.03 12.05 -4.96
C GLN A 46 15.16 11.10 -3.78
N ILE A 47 14.08 10.47 -3.33
CA ILE A 47 14.14 9.46 -2.26
C ILE A 47 14.55 8.07 -2.76
N GLY A 48 14.82 7.94 -4.07
CA GLY A 48 15.36 6.72 -4.68
C GLY A 48 14.31 5.74 -5.19
N VAL A 49 13.09 6.18 -5.45
CA VAL A 49 12.08 5.38 -6.15
C VAL A 49 12.47 5.28 -7.64
N LYS A 50 12.34 4.11 -8.22
CA LYS A 50 12.52 3.87 -9.65
C LYS A 50 11.19 4.11 -10.37
N LEU A 51 11.15 5.09 -11.27
CA LEU A 51 9.91 5.57 -11.85
C LEU A 51 9.78 5.19 -13.34
N VAL A 52 8.66 4.58 -13.69
CA VAL A 52 8.21 4.40 -15.06
C VAL A 52 6.95 5.23 -15.24
N LEU A 53 6.96 6.17 -16.15
CA LEU A 53 5.80 6.99 -16.51
C LEU A 53 5.29 6.55 -17.88
N VAL A 54 4.05 6.06 -17.92
CA VAL A 54 3.33 5.73 -19.13
C VAL A 54 2.37 6.87 -19.44
N SER A 55 2.68 7.64 -20.47
CA SER A 55 1.85 8.73 -20.96
C SER A 55 0.91 8.20 -22.05
N VAL A 56 -0.39 8.28 -21.79
CA VAL A 56 -1.43 7.85 -22.72
C VAL A 56 -1.96 9.05 -23.51
N GLY A 57 -2.41 8.82 -24.73
CA GLY A 57 -3.05 9.85 -25.55
C GLY A 57 -2.08 10.89 -26.14
N THR A 58 -2.55 12.12 -26.32
CA THR A 58 -1.88 13.15 -27.16
C THR A 58 -1.01 14.15 -26.41
N GLY A 59 -0.88 14.04 -25.09
CA GLY A 59 -0.21 15.03 -24.21
C GLY A 59 1.33 14.95 -24.18
N LYS A 60 1.99 14.32 -25.14
CA LYS A 60 3.45 14.08 -25.16
C LYS A 60 4.28 15.31 -24.86
N ALA A 61 4.11 16.37 -25.65
CA ALA A 61 4.92 17.58 -25.53
C ALA A 61 4.73 18.28 -24.19
N GLN A 62 3.52 18.22 -23.63
CA GLN A 62 3.21 18.78 -22.32
C GLN A 62 3.92 18.00 -21.19
N ILE A 63 3.92 16.67 -21.24
CA ILE A 63 4.67 15.84 -20.27
C ILE A 63 6.16 16.12 -20.35
N GLU A 64 6.75 16.11 -21.54
CA GLU A 64 8.19 16.37 -21.73
C GLU A 64 8.58 17.76 -21.19
N GLN A 65 7.78 18.79 -21.44
CA GLN A 65 8.04 20.13 -20.93
C GLN A 65 7.99 20.16 -19.39
N LEU A 66 6.98 19.54 -18.76
CA LEU A 66 6.85 19.50 -17.30
C LEU A 66 7.97 18.68 -16.65
N LEU A 67 8.43 17.59 -17.28
CA LEU A 67 9.59 16.84 -16.78
C LEU A 67 10.89 17.66 -16.84
N ILE A 68 11.05 18.52 -17.87
CA ILE A 68 12.18 19.44 -17.97
C ILE A 68 12.07 20.53 -16.89
N ASP A 69 10.91 21.15 -16.74
CA ASP A 69 10.67 22.22 -15.77
C ASP A 69 10.83 21.70 -14.33
N GLY A 70 10.50 20.45 -14.05
CA GLY A 70 10.70 19.77 -12.79
C GLY A 70 12.13 19.27 -12.54
N GLU A 71 13.06 19.49 -13.49
CA GLU A 71 14.45 19.01 -13.42
C GLU A 71 14.59 17.49 -13.23
N LEU A 72 13.57 16.71 -13.63
CA LEU A 72 13.64 15.25 -13.59
C LEU A 72 14.69 14.73 -14.59
N LYS A 73 15.42 13.72 -14.16
CA LYS A 73 16.26 12.96 -15.09
C LYS A 73 15.41 11.87 -15.72
N TRP A 74 15.20 11.93 -17.03
CA TRP A 74 14.36 10.98 -17.75
C TRP A 74 14.93 10.59 -19.12
N GLN A 75 14.42 9.48 -19.65
CA GLN A 75 14.69 9.03 -21.01
C GLN A 75 13.44 8.36 -21.60
N SER A 76 13.11 8.67 -22.86
CA SER A 76 12.05 7.97 -23.60
C SER A 76 12.50 6.55 -23.97
N THR A 77 11.54 5.64 -23.93
CA THR A 77 11.70 4.23 -24.32
C THR A 77 10.34 3.64 -24.74
N GLU A 78 10.35 2.39 -25.17
CA GLU A 78 9.15 1.59 -25.43
C GLU A 78 8.95 0.56 -24.32
N PHE A 79 7.91 -0.32 -24.41
CA PHE A 79 7.67 -1.42 -23.48
C PHE A 79 8.73 -2.53 -23.59
N GLU A 80 9.99 -2.18 -23.44
CA GLU A 80 11.11 -3.10 -23.46
C GLU A 80 11.80 -3.17 -22.10
N LYS A 81 11.64 -4.30 -21.41
CA LYS A 81 12.13 -4.50 -20.05
C LYS A 81 13.60 -4.13 -19.86
N ASP A 82 14.49 -4.67 -20.71
CA ASP A 82 15.96 -4.48 -20.55
C ASP A 82 16.36 -3.00 -20.72
N GLN A 83 15.71 -2.27 -21.64
CA GLN A 83 15.93 -0.85 -21.81
C GLN A 83 15.43 -0.06 -20.62
N VAL A 84 14.23 -0.35 -20.14
CA VAL A 84 13.66 0.30 -18.95
C VAL A 84 14.53 0.05 -17.74
N GLU A 85 14.94 -1.18 -17.46
CA GLU A 85 15.84 -1.51 -16.35
C GLU A 85 17.16 -0.76 -16.44
N SER A 86 17.73 -0.63 -17.64
CA SER A 86 18.95 0.15 -17.86
C SER A 86 18.76 1.63 -17.53
N ILE A 87 17.63 2.25 -17.92
CA ILE A 87 17.28 3.64 -17.60
C ILE A 87 17.13 3.80 -16.08
N LEU A 88 16.34 2.94 -15.45
CA LEU A 88 16.08 2.97 -14.01
C LEU A 88 17.37 2.79 -13.17
N ASN A 89 18.29 1.95 -13.62
CA ASN A 89 19.57 1.72 -12.93
C ASN A 89 20.55 2.91 -13.06
N ARG A 90 20.34 3.81 -14.03
CA ARG A 90 21.03 5.10 -14.11
C ARG A 90 20.39 6.19 -13.24
N GLY A 91 19.34 5.87 -12.49
CA GLY A 91 18.58 6.82 -11.68
C GLY A 91 17.71 7.77 -12.51
N GLN A 92 17.35 7.37 -13.72
CA GLN A 92 16.48 8.13 -14.61
C GLN A 92 15.06 7.56 -14.60
N LEU A 93 14.07 8.40 -14.82
CA LEU A 93 12.69 8.00 -15.10
C LEU A 93 12.60 7.45 -16.53
N ALA A 94 11.97 6.30 -16.72
CA ALA A 94 11.65 5.77 -18.02
C ALA A 94 10.29 6.33 -18.48
N LEU A 95 10.27 7.08 -19.57
CA LEU A 95 9.05 7.63 -20.18
C LEU A 95 8.63 6.76 -21.36
N ILE A 96 7.46 6.13 -21.25
CA ILE A 96 6.80 5.38 -22.32
C ILE A 96 5.62 6.20 -22.82
N GLN A 97 5.43 6.27 -24.13
CA GLN A 97 4.37 7.08 -24.72
C GLN A 97 3.55 6.22 -25.69
N GLU A 98 2.29 6.02 -25.31
CA GLU A 98 1.34 5.20 -26.07
C GLU A 98 0.06 5.98 -26.36
N SER A 99 -0.32 6.03 -27.64
CA SER A 99 -1.50 6.80 -28.07
C SER A 99 -2.83 6.09 -27.81
N GLU A 100 -2.84 4.76 -27.76
CA GLU A 100 -4.06 3.93 -27.74
C GLU A 100 -4.06 2.88 -26.61
N LEU A 101 -3.40 3.17 -25.50
CA LEU A 101 -3.37 2.24 -24.38
C LEU A 101 -4.72 2.21 -23.66
N GLU A 102 -5.31 1.03 -23.53
CA GLU A 102 -6.44 0.83 -22.62
C GLU A 102 -5.97 0.89 -21.17
N ASN A 103 -6.76 1.53 -20.31
CA ASN A 103 -6.50 1.54 -18.87
C ASN A 103 -6.39 0.10 -18.34
N LEU A 104 -5.21 -0.24 -17.81
CA LEU A 104 -4.87 -1.59 -17.36
C LEU A 104 -4.97 -2.65 -18.48
N GLY A 105 -4.63 -2.29 -19.72
CA GLY A 105 -4.55 -3.23 -20.84
C GLY A 105 -3.52 -4.34 -20.60
N ASN A 106 -3.63 -5.47 -21.32
CA ASN A 106 -2.77 -6.64 -21.12
C ASN A 106 -1.29 -6.32 -21.26
N GLU A 107 -0.90 -5.53 -22.26
CA GLU A 107 0.49 -5.16 -22.51
C GLU A 107 1.11 -4.42 -21.31
N LEU A 108 0.43 -3.41 -20.78
CA LEU A 108 0.87 -2.69 -19.59
C LEU A 108 1.00 -3.61 -18.38
N VAL A 109 0.02 -4.49 -18.18
CA VAL A 109 -0.02 -5.37 -17.01
C VAL A 109 1.10 -6.41 -17.05
N GLU A 110 1.29 -7.06 -18.18
CA GLU A 110 2.38 -8.02 -18.42
C GLU A 110 3.74 -7.33 -18.25
N PHE A 111 3.88 -6.13 -18.78
CA PHE A 111 5.09 -5.35 -18.66
C PHE A 111 5.38 -4.96 -17.19
N ALA A 112 4.41 -4.37 -16.47
CA ALA A 112 4.57 -3.99 -15.07
C ALA A 112 4.91 -5.21 -14.19
N SER A 113 4.25 -6.35 -14.43
CA SER A 113 4.56 -7.61 -13.75
C SER A 113 5.98 -8.09 -14.07
N SER A 114 6.39 -8.08 -15.35
CA SER A 114 7.72 -8.51 -15.77
C SER A 114 8.85 -7.69 -15.17
N LEU A 115 8.62 -6.39 -14.95
CA LEU A 115 9.55 -5.48 -14.27
C LEU A 115 9.62 -5.70 -12.76
N GLY A 116 8.70 -6.46 -12.18
CA GLY A 116 8.55 -6.55 -10.74
C GLY A 116 8.10 -5.23 -10.13
N ALA A 117 7.17 -4.54 -10.78
CA ALA A 117 6.61 -3.30 -10.28
C ALA A 117 6.02 -3.49 -8.87
N PHE A 118 6.42 -2.65 -7.93
CA PHE A 118 5.91 -2.68 -6.56
C PHE A 118 4.54 -1.99 -6.45
N LYS A 119 4.32 -0.98 -7.29
CA LYS A 119 3.03 -0.28 -7.39
C LYS A 119 2.73 0.00 -8.86
N LEU A 120 1.47 -0.19 -9.25
CA LEU A 120 0.89 0.35 -10.48
C LEU A 120 -0.13 1.41 -10.09
N ILE A 121 0.07 2.64 -10.54
CA ILE A 121 -0.73 3.80 -10.17
C ILE A 121 -1.40 4.32 -11.44
N VAL A 122 -2.73 4.35 -11.45
CA VAL A 122 -3.52 4.75 -12.61
C VAL A 122 -4.40 5.94 -12.26
N PHE A 123 -4.28 7.01 -13.02
CA PHE A 123 -5.14 8.17 -12.89
C PHE A 123 -6.39 7.98 -13.76
N LEU A 124 -7.56 8.21 -13.16
CA LEU A 124 -8.86 7.96 -13.76
C LEU A 124 -9.73 9.22 -13.69
N SER A 125 -10.50 9.46 -14.74
CA SER A 125 -11.53 10.52 -14.72
C SER A 125 -12.78 10.15 -13.92
N GLU A 126 -13.03 8.85 -13.77
CA GLU A 126 -14.18 8.32 -13.05
C GLU A 126 -13.85 8.09 -11.58
N GLN A 127 -14.84 8.33 -10.72
CA GLN A 127 -14.72 7.98 -9.32
C GLN A 127 -14.96 6.48 -9.16
N VAL A 128 -14.07 5.82 -8.40
CA VAL A 128 -14.20 4.40 -8.08
C VAL A 128 -14.66 4.29 -6.64
N SER A 129 -15.73 3.55 -6.41
CA SER A 129 -16.23 3.25 -5.06
C SER A 129 -15.68 1.89 -4.62
N GLY A 130 -15.18 1.79 -3.39
CA GLY A 130 -14.60 0.52 -2.88
C GLY A 130 -13.91 0.68 -1.53
N GLY A 131 -14.03 1.87 -0.93
CA GLY A 131 -13.22 2.22 0.25
C GLY A 131 -11.78 2.55 -0.16
N ASN A 132 -10.92 2.86 0.82
CA ASN A 132 -9.54 3.29 0.54
C ASN A 132 -8.60 2.11 0.22
N ALA A 133 -8.95 0.88 0.67
CA ALA A 133 -8.19 -0.32 0.36
C ALA A 133 -9.12 -1.53 0.29
N ILE A 134 -8.92 -2.37 -0.71
CA ILE A 134 -9.71 -3.58 -0.95
C ILE A 134 -8.78 -4.74 -1.37
N SER A 135 -9.02 -5.94 -0.84
CA SER A 135 -8.25 -7.11 -1.24
C SER A 135 -8.54 -7.50 -2.71
N SER A 136 -7.60 -8.15 -3.36
CA SER A 136 -7.80 -8.66 -4.72
C SER A 136 -8.96 -9.65 -4.78
N GLU A 137 -9.19 -10.43 -3.73
CA GLU A 137 -10.32 -11.35 -3.62
C GLU A 137 -11.66 -10.61 -3.56
N ASP A 138 -11.77 -9.58 -2.72
CA ASP A 138 -13.00 -8.78 -2.59
C ASP A 138 -13.24 -7.92 -3.83
N ALA A 139 -12.19 -7.36 -4.42
CA ALA A 139 -12.28 -6.59 -5.65
C ALA A 139 -12.83 -7.42 -6.82
N ARG A 140 -12.49 -8.71 -6.92
CA ARG A 140 -13.06 -9.62 -7.90
C ARG A 140 -14.54 -9.95 -7.70
N LYS A 141 -15.03 -9.81 -6.47
CA LYS A 141 -16.43 -10.05 -6.11
C LYS A 141 -17.25 -8.75 -6.13
N TRP A 142 -16.59 -7.61 -6.33
CA TRP A 142 -17.22 -6.30 -6.28
C TRP A 142 -18.31 -6.15 -7.32
N GLN A 143 -19.46 -5.62 -6.89
CA GLN A 143 -20.59 -5.28 -7.75
C GLN A 143 -21.01 -3.85 -7.45
N GLY A 144 -20.92 -2.98 -8.44
CA GLY A 144 -21.25 -1.57 -8.29
C GLY A 144 -20.40 -0.68 -9.17
N GLU A 145 -20.34 0.60 -8.83
CA GLU A 145 -19.58 1.59 -9.56
C GLU A 145 -18.08 1.23 -9.58
N GLY A 146 -17.45 1.32 -10.73
CA GLY A 146 -16.05 0.94 -10.92
C GLY A 146 -15.80 -0.58 -10.98
N GLN A 147 -16.83 -1.44 -11.10
CA GLN A 147 -16.67 -2.90 -11.13
C GLN A 147 -15.61 -3.36 -12.12
N ALA A 148 -15.66 -2.91 -13.37
CA ALA A 148 -14.76 -3.37 -14.41
C ALA A 148 -13.28 -3.06 -14.08
N ILE A 149 -13.01 -1.85 -13.62
CA ILE A 149 -11.64 -1.43 -13.29
C ILE A 149 -11.14 -2.12 -12.01
N LEU A 150 -11.99 -2.37 -11.01
CA LEU A 150 -11.63 -3.11 -9.78
C LEU A 150 -11.34 -4.58 -10.08
N HIS A 151 -12.15 -5.24 -10.92
CA HIS A 151 -11.87 -6.61 -11.37
C HIS A 151 -10.54 -6.67 -12.10
N ARG A 152 -10.28 -5.69 -12.98
CA ARG A 152 -9.01 -5.63 -13.73
C ARG A 152 -7.82 -5.37 -12.81
N ALA A 153 -7.95 -4.46 -11.84
CA ALA A 153 -6.90 -4.21 -10.84
C ALA A 153 -6.60 -5.45 -9.99
N ALA A 154 -7.64 -6.24 -9.66
CA ALA A 154 -7.45 -7.51 -8.96
C ALA A 154 -6.68 -8.54 -9.80
N GLU A 155 -6.95 -8.63 -11.11
CA GLU A 155 -6.17 -9.48 -12.02
C GLU A 155 -4.69 -9.06 -12.09
N VAL A 156 -4.42 -7.75 -12.11
CA VAL A 156 -3.05 -7.20 -12.04
C VAL A 156 -2.33 -7.66 -10.77
N CYS A 157 -3.01 -7.64 -9.64
CA CYS A 157 -2.44 -8.12 -8.38
C CYS A 157 -2.11 -9.63 -8.45
N ILE A 158 -2.99 -10.44 -9.02
CA ILE A 158 -2.77 -11.89 -9.21
C ILE A 158 -1.57 -12.16 -10.16
N LEU A 159 -1.36 -11.30 -11.15
CA LEU A 159 -0.24 -11.41 -12.09
C LEU A 159 1.10 -10.94 -11.50
N GLY A 160 1.13 -10.51 -10.25
CA GLY A 160 2.37 -10.27 -9.50
C GLY A 160 2.72 -8.81 -9.22
N VAL A 161 1.83 -7.85 -9.50
CA VAL A 161 1.98 -6.46 -9.02
C VAL A 161 1.29 -6.35 -7.65
N PRO A 162 2.02 -6.17 -6.55
CA PRO A 162 1.44 -6.26 -5.20
C PRO A 162 0.31 -5.26 -4.93
N ARG A 163 0.33 -4.10 -5.62
CA ARG A 163 -0.64 -3.01 -5.38
C ARG A 163 -0.97 -2.25 -6.64
N VAL A 164 -2.26 -2.01 -6.83
CA VAL A 164 -2.79 -1.13 -7.86
C VAL A 164 -3.54 0.01 -7.19
N HIS A 165 -3.10 1.24 -7.44
CA HIS A 165 -3.74 2.45 -6.95
C HIS A 165 -4.56 3.08 -8.06
N LEU A 166 -5.82 3.34 -7.80
CA LEU A 166 -6.77 3.99 -8.70
C LEU A 166 -7.06 5.38 -8.17
N LEU A 167 -6.53 6.41 -8.82
CA LEU A 167 -6.56 7.79 -8.35
C LEU A 167 -7.45 8.65 -9.23
N ASN A 168 -8.16 9.60 -8.64
CA ASN A 168 -8.94 10.56 -9.40
C ASN A 168 -8.03 11.64 -9.98
N GLU A 169 -8.00 11.78 -11.31
CA GLU A 169 -7.16 12.73 -12.05
C GLU A 169 -7.50 14.20 -11.77
N ASN A 170 -8.69 14.48 -11.22
CA ASN A 170 -9.14 15.84 -10.92
C ASN A 170 -8.74 16.32 -9.52
N HIS A 171 -8.15 15.47 -8.70
CA HIS A 171 -7.76 15.81 -7.34
C HIS A 171 -6.30 16.27 -7.29
N GLN A 172 -6.06 17.49 -6.80
CA GLN A 172 -4.71 18.06 -6.64
C GLN A 172 -3.97 17.37 -5.49
N GLY A 173 -2.66 17.15 -5.68
CA GLY A 173 -1.80 16.51 -4.68
C GLY A 173 -2.13 15.04 -4.40
N VAL A 174 -2.98 14.43 -5.22
CA VAL A 174 -3.52 13.08 -5.01
C VAL A 174 -2.42 12.03 -4.86
N LEU A 175 -1.30 12.17 -5.57
CA LEU A 175 -0.23 11.17 -5.54
C LEU A 175 0.49 11.12 -4.19
N MET A 176 0.85 12.27 -3.63
CA MET A 176 1.50 12.33 -2.32
C MET A 176 0.53 12.00 -1.19
N ASP A 177 -0.71 12.47 -1.27
CA ASP A 177 -1.75 12.14 -0.31
C ASP A 177 -2.05 10.63 -0.29
N GLU A 178 -2.03 9.96 -1.44
CA GLU A 178 -2.19 8.51 -1.53
C GLU A 178 -0.98 7.76 -0.96
N LEU A 179 0.22 8.14 -1.35
CA LEU A 179 1.43 7.37 -1.06
C LEU A 179 1.96 7.57 0.37
N PHE A 180 1.70 8.72 0.98
CA PHE A 180 2.26 9.11 2.27
C PHE A 180 1.23 9.42 3.35
N SER A 181 -0.05 9.17 3.10
CA SER A 181 -1.07 9.17 4.15
C SER A 181 -1.44 7.74 4.56
N ASN A 182 -1.98 7.62 5.77
CA ASN A 182 -2.39 6.31 6.29
C ASN A 182 -3.73 5.83 5.74
N GLU A 183 -4.55 6.76 5.27
CA GLU A 183 -5.91 6.47 4.80
C GLU A 183 -5.98 6.40 3.28
N GLY A 184 -4.98 6.99 2.57
CA GLY A 184 -5.06 7.17 1.13
C GLY A 184 -6.18 8.13 0.73
N VAL A 185 -6.28 8.45 -0.54
CA VAL A 185 -7.35 9.28 -1.12
C VAL A 185 -7.98 8.63 -2.34
N GLY A 186 -7.33 7.59 -2.86
CA GLY A 186 -7.81 6.75 -3.94
C GLY A 186 -8.37 5.42 -3.45
N VAL A 187 -8.45 4.47 -4.36
CA VAL A 187 -8.76 3.07 -4.05
C VAL A 187 -7.52 2.23 -4.33
N MET A 188 -6.98 1.60 -3.31
CA MET A 188 -5.88 0.65 -3.45
C MET A 188 -6.41 -0.77 -3.50
N VAL A 189 -6.17 -1.47 -4.61
CA VAL A 189 -6.35 -2.93 -4.68
C VAL A 189 -5.01 -3.58 -4.36
N TYR A 190 -5.02 -4.55 -3.45
CA TYR A 190 -3.79 -5.20 -2.97
C TYR A 190 -3.87 -6.73 -3.08
N ALA A 191 -2.70 -7.37 -3.29
CA ALA A 191 -2.56 -8.80 -3.20
C ALA A 191 -2.75 -9.30 -1.76
N ASP A 192 -3.11 -10.55 -1.58
CA ASP A 192 -3.61 -11.11 -0.32
C ASP A 192 -2.62 -11.07 0.86
N ASP A 193 -1.34 -10.92 0.59
CA ASP A 193 -0.29 -10.83 1.59
C ASP A 193 0.01 -9.41 2.10
N TYR A 194 -0.69 -8.39 1.57
CA TYR A 194 -0.51 -7.01 2.02
C TYR A 194 -0.87 -6.82 3.49
N LEU A 195 -2.03 -7.33 3.90
CA LEU A 195 -2.53 -7.33 5.27
C LEU A 195 -2.70 -8.77 5.72
N SER A 196 -1.97 -9.17 6.75
CA SER A 196 -2.13 -10.51 7.32
C SER A 196 -2.26 -10.45 8.84
N ILE A 197 -3.06 -11.37 9.39
CA ILE A 197 -3.10 -11.63 10.82
C ILE A 197 -2.59 -13.04 11.01
N ARG A 198 -1.51 -13.19 11.77
CA ARG A 198 -0.81 -14.45 11.98
C ARG A 198 -0.32 -14.59 13.41
N PRO A 199 -0.01 -15.80 13.87
CA PRO A 199 0.75 -15.98 15.11
C PRO A 199 2.04 -15.16 15.09
N ILE A 200 2.40 -14.62 16.25
CA ILE A 200 3.66 -13.88 16.41
C ILE A 200 4.85 -14.83 16.24
N ALA A 201 5.91 -14.35 15.58
CA ALA A 201 7.21 -15.03 15.54
C ALA A 201 8.19 -14.37 16.51
N PRO A 202 9.26 -15.07 16.96
CA PRO A 202 10.27 -14.49 17.85
C PRO A 202 10.87 -13.18 17.33
N ASP A 203 11.07 -13.07 16.00
CA ASP A 203 11.62 -11.88 15.36
C ASP A 203 10.69 -10.65 15.45
N ASP A 204 9.38 -10.86 15.64
CA ASP A 204 8.40 -9.77 15.76
C ASP A 204 8.41 -9.13 17.15
N ILE A 205 8.94 -9.80 18.19
CA ILE A 205 8.82 -9.35 19.59
C ILE A 205 9.41 -7.96 19.79
N SER A 206 10.57 -7.70 19.20
CA SER A 206 11.23 -6.41 19.31
C SER A 206 10.40 -5.29 18.69
N GLU A 207 9.80 -5.53 17.52
CA GLU A 207 8.93 -4.57 16.85
C GLU A 207 7.63 -4.36 17.64
N LEU A 208 7.03 -5.44 18.15
CA LEU A 208 5.84 -5.39 18.98
C LEU A 208 6.09 -4.54 20.23
N LEU A 209 7.17 -4.77 20.96
CA LEU A 209 7.53 -4.00 22.16
C LEU A 209 7.77 -2.52 21.84
N ALA A 210 8.45 -2.23 20.74
CA ALA A 210 8.65 -0.85 20.29
C ALA A 210 7.31 -0.16 19.96
N MET A 211 6.38 -0.90 19.33
CA MET A 211 5.05 -0.42 18.97
C MET A 211 4.20 -0.12 20.22
N VAL A 212 4.09 -1.06 21.16
CA VAL A 212 3.24 -0.90 22.34
C VAL A 212 3.88 -0.09 23.47
N GLY A 213 5.19 0.12 23.43
CA GLY A 213 5.94 0.73 24.51
C GLY A 213 5.49 2.15 24.90
N ARG A 214 4.91 2.91 23.96
CA ARG A 214 4.30 4.20 24.26
C ARG A 214 3.01 4.03 25.08
N SER A 215 2.11 3.15 24.64
CA SER A 215 0.86 2.87 25.35
C SER A 215 1.07 2.22 26.71
N MET A 216 2.16 1.46 26.89
CA MET A 216 2.57 0.96 28.20
C MET A 216 3.00 2.12 29.13
N ARG A 217 3.79 3.09 28.63
CA ARG A 217 4.19 4.27 29.43
C ARG A 217 3.00 5.14 29.83
N ASP A 218 2.00 5.24 28.96
CA ASP A 218 0.77 6.00 29.21
C ASP A 218 -0.27 5.23 30.03
N SER A 219 0.10 4.04 30.54
CA SER A 219 -0.75 3.16 31.35
C SER A 219 -2.03 2.67 30.66
N HIS A 220 -2.06 2.66 29.34
CA HIS A 220 -3.16 2.09 28.55
C HIS A 220 -3.03 0.57 28.33
N LEU A 221 -1.81 0.04 28.46
CA LEU A 221 -1.51 -1.38 28.38
C LEU A 221 -0.65 -1.81 29.58
N VAL A 222 -0.86 -3.05 30.02
CA VAL A 222 -0.03 -3.66 31.05
C VAL A 222 1.38 -3.87 30.50
N PRO A 223 2.43 -3.39 31.20
CA PRO A 223 3.80 -3.63 30.79
C PRO A 223 4.11 -5.13 30.70
N ARG A 224 4.81 -5.49 29.63
CA ARG A 224 5.31 -6.85 29.41
C ARG A 224 6.77 -6.80 29.01
N SER A 225 7.56 -7.75 29.50
CA SER A 225 8.95 -7.91 29.10
C SER A 225 9.08 -8.76 27.84
N TYR A 226 10.28 -8.78 27.25
CA TYR A 226 10.59 -9.64 26.12
C TYR A 226 10.39 -11.13 26.49
N GLU A 227 10.89 -11.53 27.65
CA GLU A 227 10.84 -12.91 28.15
C GLU A 227 9.39 -13.36 28.43
N GLU A 228 8.53 -12.44 28.89
CA GLU A 228 7.11 -12.75 29.10
C GLU A 228 6.39 -13.02 27.79
N ILE A 229 6.66 -12.24 26.75
CA ILE A 229 6.07 -12.45 25.43
C ILE A 229 6.65 -13.73 24.80
N GLU A 230 7.96 -13.93 24.86
CA GLU A 230 8.64 -15.11 24.32
C GLU A 230 8.11 -16.41 24.95
N SER A 231 7.79 -16.39 26.26
CA SER A 231 7.23 -17.55 26.94
C SER A 231 5.75 -17.83 26.63
N SER A 232 5.06 -16.88 25.99
CA SER A 232 3.63 -16.96 25.66
C SER A 232 3.32 -16.64 24.19
N LEU A 233 4.25 -16.96 23.29
CA LEU A 233 4.11 -16.69 21.85
C LEU A 233 2.79 -17.25 21.27
N ASP A 234 2.37 -18.41 21.76
CA ASP A 234 1.14 -19.05 21.29
C ASP A 234 -0.12 -18.25 21.60
N ASP A 235 -0.07 -17.32 22.54
CA ASP A 235 -1.21 -16.49 22.88
C ASP A 235 -1.36 -15.28 21.95
N PHE A 236 -0.29 -14.89 21.22
CA PHE A 236 -0.28 -13.64 20.48
C PHE A 236 -0.56 -13.83 18.97
N LEU A 237 -1.41 -12.95 18.46
CA LEU A 237 -1.56 -12.68 17.03
C LEU A 237 -1.04 -11.28 16.72
N VAL A 238 -0.33 -11.15 15.61
CA VAL A 238 0.11 -9.87 15.07
C VAL A 238 -0.56 -9.60 13.74
N MET A 239 -0.96 -8.35 13.55
CA MET A 239 -1.38 -7.85 12.25
C MET A 239 -0.17 -7.20 11.58
N THR A 240 0.13 -7.63 10.37
CA THR A 240 1.20 -7.05 9.56
C THR A 240 0.65 -6.38 8.31
N ILE A 241 1.24 -5.26 7.96
CA ILE A 241 1.05 -4.57 6.67
C ILE A 241 2.42 -4.42 6.04
N ASP A 242 2.60 -4.93 4.83
CA ASP A 242 3.91 -4.98 4.16
C ASP A 242 5.01 -5.66 4.99
N GLY A 243 4.64 -6.68 5.74
CA GLY A 243 5.56 -7.38 6.63
C GLY A 243 5.88 -6.64 7.93
N ASN A 244 5.39 -5.41 8.14
CA ASN A 244 5.62 -4.64 9.38
C ASN A 244 4.48 -4.87 10.35
N VAL A 245 4.79 -5.08 11.63
CA VAL A 245 3.78 -5.23 12.67
C VAL A 245 3.08 -3.88 12.91
N VAL A 246 1.77 -3.84 12.65
CA VAL A 246 0.93 -2.64 12.82
C VAL A 246 -0.11 -2.78 13.93
N GLY A 247 -0.36 -3.99 14.39
CA GLY A 247 -1.28 -4.26 15.48
C GLY A 247 -1.01 -5.61 16.12
N CYS A 248 -1.57 -5.82 17.29
CA CYS A 248 -1.50 -7.09 18.02
C CYS A 248 -2.76 -7.33 18.86
N VAL A 249 -2.98 -8.59 19.18
CA VAL A 249 -3.95 -9.05 20.17
C VAL A 249 -3.41 -10.31 20.84
N ALA A 250 -3.69 -10.49 22.12
CA ALA A 250 -3.42 -11.73 22.83
C ALA A 250 -4.72 -12.43 23.21
N LEU A 251 -4.72 -13.76 23.18
CA LEU A 251 -5.79 -14.63 23.66
C LEU A 251 -5.26 -15.48 24.80
N HIS A 252 -5.47 -15.04 26.03
CA HIS A 252 -5.04 -15.79 27.21
C HIS A 252 -6.08 -16.82 27.60
N CYS A 253 -5.73 -18.09 27.44
CA CYS A 253 -6.63 -19.20 27.71
C CYS A 253 -6.53 -19.68 29.15
N SER A 254 -7.67 -19.85 29.84
CA SER A 254 -7.78 -20.50 31.14
C SER A 254 -8.28 -21.94 30.94
N VAL A 255 -7.76 -22.85 31.76
CA VAL A 255 -8.15 -24.27 31.71
C VAL A 255 -9.41 -24.54 32.53
N ASP A 256 -9.57 -23.81 33.66
CA ASP A 256 -10.72 -23.97 34.54
C ASP A 256 -11.13 -22.63 35.19
N PRO A 257 -12.25 -22.03 34.83
CA PRO A 257 -13.18 -22.49 33.78
C PRO A 257 -12.56 -22.37 32.39
N LYS A 258 -13.02 -23.19 31.44
CA LYS A 258 -12.55 -23.14 30.06
C LYS A 258 -13.05 -21.86 29.36
N CYS A 259 -12.27 -20.81 29.48
CA CYS A 259 -12.56 -19.50 28.88
C CYS A 259 -11.26 -18.85 28.38
N ALA A 260 -11.37 -17.80 27.60
CA ALA A 260 -10.25 -17.00 27.18
C ALA A 260 -10.50 -15.51 27.44
N GLU A 261 -9.43 -14.76 27.61
CA GLU A 261 -9.43 -13.31 27.72
C GLU A 261 -8.75 -12.71 26.49
N ILE A 262 -9.45 -11.80 25.82
CA ILE A 262 -8.83 -10.97 24.79
C ILE A 262 -8.07 -9.85 25.50
N ALA A 263 -6.74 -9.84 25.36
CA ALA A 263 -5.85 -8.89 25.99
C ALA A 263 -4.90 -8.26 24.97
N CYS A 264 -4.12 -7.28 25.39
CA CYS A 264 -3.07 -6.63 24.57
C CYS A 264 -3.54 -6.16 23.20
N LEU A 265 -4.82 -5.81 23.04
CA LEU A 265 -5.33 -5.28 21.79
C LEU A 265 -4.74 -3.89 21.54
N TYR A 266 -3.98 -3.79 20.46
CA TYR A 266 -3.36 -2.54 20.07
C TYR A 266 -3.25 -2.43 18.55
N VAL A 267 -3.48 -1.23 18.01
CA VAL A 267 -3.21 -0.85 16.63
C VAL A 267 -2.40 0.45 16.65
N LYS A 268 -1.34 0.54 15.83
CA LYS A 268 -0.55 1.77 15.69
C LYS A 268 -1.49 2.95 15.37
N GLN A 269 -1.27 4.11 16.01
CA GLN A 269 -2.09 5.32 15.76
C GLN A 269 -2.13 5.71 14.27
N SER A 270 -1.01 5.49 13.57
CA SER A 270 -0.91 5.70 12.14
C SER A 270 -1.84 4.81 11.29
N HIS A 271 -2.44 3.80 11.86
CA HIS A 271 -3.36 2.85 11.24
C HIS A 271 -4.71 2.80 11.98
N GLY A 272 -4.98 3.81 12.80
CA GLY A 272 -6.26 3.95 13.52
C GLY A 272 -7.41 4.30 12.58
N GLY A 273 -8.67 3.98 13.00
CA GLY A 273 -9.86 4.37 12.24
C GLY A 273 -10.24 3.44 11.08
N GLN A 274 -9.38 2.48 10.69
CA GLN A 274 -9.59 1.58 9.54
C GLN A 274 -10.26 0.24 9.89
N GLY A 275 -10.77 0.09 11.09
CA GLY A 275 -11.40 -1.16 11.53
C GLY A 275 -10.43 -2.28 11.89
N TYR A 276 -9.13 -2.06 11.89
CA TYR A 276 -8.11 -3.09 12.17
C TYR A 276 -8.23 -3.71 13.56
N GLY A 277 -8.63 -2.92 14.56
CA GLY A 277 -8.93 -3.46 15.88
C GLY A 277 -10.06 -4.49 15.87
N GLN A 278 -11.10 -4.27 15.05
CA GLN A 278 -12.19 -5.24 14.88
C GLN A 278 -11.72 -6.52 14.18
N LEU A 279 -10.83 -6.39 13.19
CA LEU A 279 -10.25 -7.55 12.52
C LEU A 279 -9.41 -8.39 13.47
N LEU A 280 -8.61 -7.77 14.34
CA LEU A 280 -7.83 -8.45 15.37
C LEU A 280 -8.73 -9.19 16.38
N VAL A 281 -9.80 -8.55 16.85
CA VAL A 281 -10.78 -9.19 17.75
C VAL A 281 -11.41 -10.40 17.08
N LYS A 282 -11.88 -10.26 15.83
CA LYS A 282 -12.45 -11.39 15.08
C LYS A 282 -11.47 -12.54 14.90
N ALA A 283 -10.19 -12.24 14.66
CA ALA A 283 -9.16 -13.27 14.54
C ALA A 283 -8.92 -13.99 15.88
N ALA A 284 -8.96 -13.27 17.01
CA ALA A 284 -8.85 -13.86 18.34
C ALA A 284 -10.09 -14.74 18.65
N GLU A 285 -11.29 -14.28 18.33
CA GLU A 285 -12.53 -15.06 18.48
C GLU A 285 -12.49 -16.33 17.64
N GLN A 286 -12.05 -16.25 16.38
CA GLN A 286 -11.91 -17.41 15.50
C GLN A 286 -10.90 -18.42 16.07
N ARG A 287 -9.76 -17.94 16.58
CA ARG A 287 -8.77 -18.79 17.24
C ARG A 287 -9.33 -19.47 18.48
N ALA A 288 -10.14 -18.77 19.30
CA ALA A 288 -10.81 -19.35 20.45
C ALA A 288 -11.73 -20.50 20.05
N LEU A 289 -12.50 -20.32 18.96
CA LEU A 289 -13.36 -21.40 18.40
C LEU A 289 -12.54 -22.59 17.95
N GLU A 290 -11.41 -22.39 17.28
CA GLU A 290 -10.51 -23.46 16.82
C GLU A 290 -9.92 -24.25 18.02
N LEU A 291 -9.65 -23.56 19.13
CA LEU A 291 -9.21 -24.17 20.38
C LEU A 291 -10.34 -24.82 21.19
N GLY A 292 -11.59 -24.70 20.71
CA GLY A 292 -12.78 -25.23 21.37
C GLY A 292 -13.07 -24.54 22.70
N ILE A 293 -12.82 -23.23 22.79
CA ILE A 293 -13.12 -22.40 23.95
C ILE A 293 -14.50 -21.76 23.74
N PRO A 294 -15.47 -22.03 24.65
CA PRO A 294 -16.85 -21.59 24.44
C PRO A 294 -17.12 -20.14 24.83
N TRP A 295 -16.20 -19.51 25.57
CA TRP A 295 -16.38 -18.16 26.12
C TRP A 295 -15.09 -17.32 25.94
N VAL A 296 -15.26 -16.11 25.40
CA VAL A 296 -14.19 -15.11 25.21
C VAL A 296 -14.66 -13.80 25.80
#